data_e3cadd015e4168d58aa1b97f60c3ab58
#
_entry.id   e3cadd015e4168d58aa1b97f60c3ab58
#
_cell.length_a   1.000
_cell.length_b   1.000
_cell.length_c   1.000
_cell.angle_alpha   90.00
_cell.angle_beta   90.00
_cell.angle_gamma   90.00
#
_symmetry.space_group_name_H-M   'P 1'
#
loop_
_entity.id
_entity.type
_entity.pdbx_description
1 polymer ?
#
loop_
_entity_poly.entity_id
_entity_poly.type
_entity_poly.pdbx_seq_one_letter_code
_entity_poly.pdbx_strand_id
1 'polypeptide(L)'
;NLDCINFPMRKTKIIATLGPPAEDPKILIKLLEQVDVIRINLAHGTWDKRDPDNHTDKIKNVQKIAKTIKKPIAILVDLKGNKIRIGDLIKQTIDLKKDSIINVRFTDERVARSIDEIVVNAGYVFENIEKEDIILIDDGLIKLLVNETDDENQTLACTVQEGGLLSRRKGFEVIDKVITKSGLGEEDQEDLRKLAALNVDWVALSFVNQASDVNQAREVLSSIDNQMRVIAKIERLSALKQLYWIIKASDGVMVARGDLALESGPGELTGLQKTIINQTVAGKKIVITATQMMESMKTSRVPTRAEVFDVSNAACSGVDAIML
;
A
#
# COMPACT_ATOMS: atom_id res chain seq x y z
N ASN A 1 27.39 -4.80 -36.51
CA ASN A 1 27.90 -5.06 -35.15
C ASN A 1 26.91 -4.47 -34.17
N LEU A 2 25.98 -5.31 -33.74
CA LEU A 2 25.12 -5.04 -32.62
C LEU A 2 25.94 -5.36 -31.37
N ASP A 3 26.55 -4.34 -30.78
CA ASP A 3 27.05 -4.43 -29.41
C ASP A 3 25.82 -4.61 -28.51
N CYS A 4 25.47 -5.86 -28.25
CA CYS A 4 24.59 -6.23 -27.16
C CYS A 4 25.31 -5.79 -25.88
N ILE A 5 24.90 -4.66 -25.33
CA ILE A 5 25.27 -4.27 -23.99
C ILE A 5 24.65 -5.35 -23.09
N ASN A 6 25.50 -6.29 -22.71
CA ASN A 6 25.16 -7.38 -21.78
C ASN A 6 25.04 -6.75 -20.38
N PHE A 7 23.89 -6.15 -20.08
CA PHE A 7 23.55 -5.95 -18.68
C PHE A 7 23.40 -7.33 -18.06
N PRO A 8 24.16 -7.68 -17.01
CA PRO A 8 23.95 -8.94 -16.33
C PRO A 8 22.50 -9.00 -15.86
N MET A 9 21.71 -9.88 -16.45
CA MET A 9 20.30 -10.02 -16.09
C MET A 9 20.21 -10.50 -14.65
N ARG A 10 19.88 -9.59 -13.72
CA ARG A 10 19.57 -9.94 -12.36
C ARG A 10 18.37 -10.90 -12.36
N LYS A 11 18.47 -11.99 -11.60
CA LYS A 11 17.33 -12.90 -11.42
C LYS A 11 16.22 -12.18 -10.66
N THR A 12 16.53 -11.64 -9.46
CA THR A 12 15.59 -10.83 -8.68
C THR A 12 15.58 -9.40 -9.24
N LYS A 13 14.40 -8.91 -9.60
CA LYS A 13 14.18 -7.60 -10.19
C LYS A 13 14.11 -6.51 -9.11
N ILE A 14 14.42 -5.29 -9.49
CA ILE A 14 14.32 -4.13 -8.61
C ILE A 14 13.14 -3.27 -9.06
N ILE A 15 12.23 -3.03 -8.13
CA ILE A 15 11.12 -2.09 -8.28
C ILE A 15 11.47 -0.83 -7.49
N ALA A 16 11.42 0.32 -8.12
CA ALA A 16 11.56 1.61 -7.44
C ALA A 16 10.28 2.42 -7.52
N THR A 17 9.90 3.03 -6.39
CA THR A 17 8.75 3.95 -6.37
C THR A 17 9.16 5.32 -6.90
N LEU A 18 8.39 5.84 -7.86
CA LEU A 18 8.58 7.19 -8.37
C LEU A 18 8.04 8.19 -7.34
N GLY A 19 8.95 8.90 -6.70
CA GLY A 19 8.63 9.99 -5.77
C GLY A 19 9.09 11.34 -6.35
N PRO A 20 8.64 12.47 -5.77
CA PRO A 20 8.91 13.80 -6.31
C PRO A 20 10.38 14.10 -6.66
N PRO A 21 11.39 13.69 -5.85
CA PRO A 21 12.79 13.93 -6.21
C PRO A 21 13.25 13.17 -7.46
N ALA A 22 12.60 12.06 -7.79
CA ALA A 22 12.94 11.22 -8.94
C ALA A 22 12.20 11.62 -10.23
N GLU A 23 11.33 12.63 -10.17
CA GLU A 23 10.61 13.14 -11.34
C GLU A 23 11.47 14.08 -12.21
N ASP A 24 12.56 14.62 -11.66
CA ASP A 24 13.56 15.33 -12.47
C ASP A 24 14.10 14.41 -13.58
N PRO A 25 14.04 14.81 -14.86
CA PRO A 25 14.43 13.95 -15.97
C PRO A 25 15.84 13.39 -15.89
N LYS A 26 16.79 14.13 -15.31
CA LYS A 26 18.19 13.68 -15.16
C LYS A 26 18.32 12.61 -14.08
N ILE A 27 17.53 12.72 -13.01
CA ILE A 27 17.47 11.73 -11.94
C ILE A 27 16.72 10.50 -12.43
N LEU A 28 15.58 10.70 -13.11
CA LEU A 28 14.77 9.62 -13.65
C LEU A 28 15.55 8.75 -14.64
N ILE A 29 16.35 9.34 -15.54
CA ILE A 29 17.23 8.59 -16.45
C ILE A 29 18.15 7.66 -15.66
N LYS A 30 18.86 8.20 -14.65
CA LYS A 30 19.78 7.40 -13.82
C LYS A 30 19.06 6.31 -13.04
N LEU A 31 17.85 6.59 -12.55
CA LEU A 31 17.02 5.61 -11.86
C LEU A 31 16.62 4.48 -12.80
N LEU A 32 16.11 4.80 -13.99
CA LEU A 32 15.68 3.82 -14.97
C LEU A 32 16.83 2.92 -15.46
N GLU A 33 18.06 3.42 -15.49
CA GLU A 33 19.25 2.60 -15.79
C GLU A 33 19.50 1.51 -14.74
N GLN A 34 19.07 1.71 -13.49
CA GLN A 34 19.36 0.81 -12.37
C GLN A 34 18.23 -0.13 -12.02
N VAL A 35 16.98 0.18 -12.37
CA VAL A 35 15.79 -0.60 -11.99
C VAL A 35 15.18 -1.36 -13.15
N ASP A 36 14.30 -2.29 -12.86
CA ASP A 36 13.58 -3.10 -13.86
C ASP A 36 12.11 -2.68 -13.97
N VAL A 37 11.56 -2.15 -12.86
CA VAL A 37 10.15 -1.73 -12.77
C VAL A 37 10.07 -0.39 -12.05
N ILE A 38 9.19 0.48 -12.52
CA ILE A 38 8.79 1.70 -11.79
C ILE A 38 7.41 1.48 -11.21
N ARG A 39 7.30 1.72 -9.89
CA ARG A 39 6.01 1.77 -9.20
C ARG A 39 5.51 3.21 -9.12
N ILE A 40 4.25 3.40 -9.48
CA ILE A 40 3.51 4.65 -9.29
C ILE A 40 2.41 4.39 -8.26
N ASN A 41 2.43 5.12 -7.15
CA ASN A 41 1.47 4.97 -6.06
C ASN A 41 0.33 6.00 -6.22
N LEU A 42 -0.88 5.53 -6.49
CA LEU A 42 -2.04 6.41 -6.66
C LEU A 42 -2.55 7.05 -5.36
N ALA A 43 -2.06 6.59 -4.20
CA ALA A 43 -2.38 7.26 -2.93
C ALA A 43 -1.80 8.69 -2.84
N HIS A 44 -0.83 9.03 -3.69
CA HIS A 44 -0.20 10.34 -3.80
C HIS A 44 -0.33 10.85 -5.23
N GLY A 45 -0.66 12.13 -5.40
CA GLY A 45 -0.91 12.76 -6.70
C GLY A 45 -2.37 12.69 -7.14
N THR A 46 -2.64 13.14 -8.35
CA THR A 46 -4.00 13.29 -8.88
C THR A 46 -4.11 12.91 -10.36
N TRP A 47 -5.34 12.86 -10.87
CA TRP A 47 -5.62 12.76 -12.31
C TRP A 47 -5.87 14.14 -12.97
N ASP A 48 -5.85 15.24 -12.19
CA ASP A 48 -6.01 16.57 -12.76
C ASP A 48 -4.75 16.96 -13.56
N LYS A 49 -4.92 17.19 -14.85
CA LYS A 49 -3.82 17.57 -15.76
C LYS A 49 -3.16 18.92 -15.41
N ARG A 50 -3.81 19.74 -14.58
CA ARG A 50 -3.25 21.01 -14.10
C ARG A 50 -2.34 20.83 -12.90
N ASP A 51 -2.45 19.68 -12.24
CA ASP A 51 -1.60 19.35 -11.11
C ASP A 51 -0.23 18.87 -11.61
N PRO A 52 0.88 19.47 -11.18
CA PRO A 52 2.22 19.01 -11.54
C PRO A 52 2.48 17.56 -11.08
N ASP A 53 1.75 17.08 -10.08
CA ASP A 53 1.84 15.72 -9.54
C ASP A 53 0.80 14.77 -10.18
N ASN A 54 0.45 14.96 -11.46
CA ASN A 54 -0.57 14.12 -12.08
C ASN A 54 -0.01 12.78 -12.58
N HIS A 55 -0.81 11.73 -12.41
CA HIS A 55 -0.45 10.35 -12.74
C HIS A 55 -0.20 10.12 -14.23
N THR A 56 -0.97 10.78 -15.11
CA THR A 56 -0.84 10.61 -16.56
C THR A 56 0.53 11.04 -17.05
N ASP A 57 1.04 12.18 -16.59
CA ASP A 57 2.32 12.71 -17.01
C ASP A 57 3.47 11.88 -16.43
N LYS A 58 3.36 11.42 -15.19
CA LYS A 58 4.32 10.48 -14.59
C LYS A 58 4.48 9.23 -15.43
N ILE A 59 3.38 8.56 -15.78
CA ILE A 59 3.39 7.35 -16.61
C ILE A 59 4.03 7.62 -17.98
N LYS A 60 3.58 8.68 -18.67
CA LYS A 60 4.09 9.04 -19.99
C LYS A 60 5.57 9.42 -19.97
N ASN A 61 6.04 10.12 -18.94
CA ASN A 61 7.45 10.49 -18.79
C ASN A 61 8.34 9.25 -18.62
N VAL A 62 7.93 8.29 -17.76
CA VAL A 62 8.64 7.02 -17.61
C VAL A 62 8.72 6.28 -18.96
N GLN A 63 7.60 6.14 -19.67
CA GLN A 63 7.53 5.47 -20.97
C GLN A 63 8.43 6.16 -22.02
N LYS A 64 8.41 7.49 -22.08
CA LYS A 64 9.21 8.28 -23.01
C LYS A 64 10.71 8.08 -22.75
N ILE A 65 11.12 8.19 -21.49
CA ILE A 65 12.55 8.07 -21.13
C ILE A 65 13.03 6.63 -21.33
N ALA A 66 12.26 5.61 -20.95
CA ALA A 66 12.58 4.20 -21.19
C ALA A 66 12.84 3.93 -22.67
N LYS A 67 12.00 4.47 -23.57
CA LYS A 67 12.23 4.41 -25.03
C LYS A 67 13.53 5.10 -25.44
N THR A 68 13.85 6.27 -24.87
CA THR A 68 15.03 7.05 -25.20
C THR A 68 16.32 6.30 -24.83
N ILE A 69 16.36 5.68 -23.64
CA ILE A 69 17.52 4.89 -23.18
C ILE A 69 17.52 3.45 -23.72
N LYS A 70 16.52 3.09 -24.53
CA LYS A 70 16.36 1.76 -25.13
C LYS A 70 16.39 0.61 -24.11
N LYS A 71 15.87 0.84 -22.92
CA LYS A 71 15.77 -0.17 -21.86
C LYS A 71 14.31 -0.52 -21.60
N PRO A 72 13.92 -1.81 -21.61
CA PRO A 72 12.58 -2.21 -21.21
C PRO A 72 12.39 -1.96 -19.72
N ILE A 73 11.44 -1.12 -19.38
CA ILE A 73 11.03 -0.82 -18.00
C ILE A 73 9.53 -1.11 -17.91
N ALA A 74 9.15 -1.98 -16.99
CA ALA A 74 7.74 -2.22 -16.70
C ALA A 74 7.20 -1.15 -15.75
N ILE A 75 5.91 -0.85 -15.87
CA ILE A 75 5.20 0.07 -15.00
C ILE A 75 4.21 -0.72 -14.15
N LEU A 76 4.37 -0.63 -12.83
CA LEU A 76 3.45 -1.15 -11.83
C LEU A 76 2.71 0.02 -11.19
N VAL A 77 1.39 0.05 -11.30
CA VAL A 77 0.58 1.06 -10.63
C VAL A 77 -0.08 0.43 -9.40
N ASP A 78 0.08 1.08 -8.25
CA ASP A 78 -0.44 0.63 -6.97
C ASP A 78 -1.69 1.44 -6.64
N LEU A 79 -2.85 0.76 -6.59
CA LEU A 79 -4.15 1.38 -6.30
C LEU A 79 -4.22 1.79 -4.83
N LYS A 80 -5.04 2.81 -4.55
CA LYS A 80 -5.21 3.34 -3.18
C LYS A 80 -5.82 2.31 -2.24
N GLY A 81 -6.76 1.51 -2.74
CA GLY A 81 -7.57 0.63 -1.93
C GLY A 81 -8.53 1.37 -1.00
N ASN A 82 -9.33 0.62 -0.29
CA ASN A 82 -10.32 1.15 0.65
C ASN A 82 -9.71 1.40 2.05
N LYS A 83 -8.55 2.08 2.13
CA LYS A 83 -7.96 2.42 3.44
C LYS A 83 -8.82 3.46 4.13
N ILE A 84 -9.34 3.11 5.30
CA ILE A 84 -10.06 4.05 6.14
C ILE A 84 -9.07 5.07 6.69
N ARG A 85 -9.46 6.32 6.71
CA ARG A 85 -8.63 7.42 7.20
C ARG A 85 -9.44 8.32 8.12
N ILE A 86 -8.77 8.89 9.09
CA ILE A 86 -9.36 9.97 9.87
C ILE A 86 -9.56 11.20 8.99
N GLY A 87 -10.54 12.03 9.34
CA GLY A 87 -10.80 13.30 8.69
C GLY A 87 -9.78 14.39 9.06
N ASP A 88 -10.18 15.61 8.80
CA ASP A 88 -9.38 16.77 9.17
C ASP A 88 -9.57 17.08 10.67
N LEU A 89 -8.49 17.36 11.35
CA LEU A 89 -8.48 17.77 12.75
C LEU A 89 -8.83 19.28 12.85
N ILE A 90 -9.28 19.72 14.01
CA ILE A 90 -9.55 21.15 14.26
C ILE A 90 -8.27 22.02 14.12
N LYS A 91 -7.10 21.43 14.29
CA LYS A 91 -5.78 22.01 14.04
C LYS A 91 -5.04 21.15 13.00
N GLN A 92 -3.92 21.64 12.48
CA GLN A 92 -3.09 20.85 11.56
C GLN A 92 -2.58 19.56 12.21
N THR A 93 -2.24 19.66 13.50
CA THR A 93 -1.80 18.56 14.33
C THR A 93 -2.35 18.69 15.74
N ILE A 94 -2.57 17.56 16.41
CA ILE A 94 -2.87 17.47 17.84
C ILE A 94 -1.86 16.56 18.53
N ASP A 95 -1.49 16.88 19.75
CA ASP A 95 -0.57 16.05 20.55
C ASP A 95 -1.39 15.21 21.54
N LEU A 96 -1.57 13.94 21.21
CA LEU A 96 -2.30 12.98 22.03
C LEU A 96 -1.41 12.50 23.17
N LYS A 97 -1.84 12.76 24.40
CA LYS A 97 -1.10 12.34 25.60
C LYS A 97 -1.55 10.96 26.02
N LYS A 98 -0.58 10.14 26.43
CA LYS A 98 -0.89 8.83 27.02
C LYS A 98 -1.85 9.00 28.20
N ASP A 99 -2.77 8.05 28.34
CA ASP A 99 -3.84 8.00 29.36
C ASP A 99 -4.90 9.10 29.26
N SER A 100 -4.85 9.98 28.23
CA SER A 100 -5.94 10.92 27.96
C SER A 100 -7.12 10.23 27.27
N ILE A 101 -8.29 10.84 27.37
CA ILE A 101 -9.50 10.40 26.67
C ILE A 101 -9.65 11.19 25.37
N ILE A 102 -9.97 10.48 24.29
CA ILE A 102 -10.28 11.03 22.97
C ILE A 102 -11.57 10.41 22.46
N ASN A 103 -12.42 11.19 21.81
CA ASN A 103 -13.62 10.69 21.16
C ASN A 103 -13.36 10.42 19.69
N VAL A 104 -13.82 9.27 19.19
CA VAL A 104 -13.79 8.92 17.76
C VAL A 104 -15.21 8.89 17.26
N ARG A 105 -15.60 9.86 16.44
CA ARG A 105 -16.95 9.98 15.90
C ARG A 105 -17.00 9.56 14.43
N PHE A 106 -17.93 8.69 14.12
CA PHE A 106 -18.19 8.21 12.76
C PHE A 106 -19.27 9.06 12.13
N THR A 107 -18.94 9.80 11.07
CA THR A 107 -19.81 10.83 10.50
C THR A 107 -19.39 11.15 9.07
N ASP A 108 -20.33 11.71 8.30
CA ASP A 108 -20.02 12.28 6.98
C ASP A 108 -19.34 13.66 7.07
N GLU A 109 -19.28 14.26 8.24
CA GLU A 109 -18.49 15.48 8.46
C GLU A 109 -17.00 15.18 8.29
N ARG A 110 -16.30 16.11 7.65
CA ARG A 110 -14.86 15.92 7.36
C ARG A 110 -13.94 16.49 8.42
N VAL A 111 -14.45 17.33 9.33
CA VAL A 111 -13.64 18.09 10.29
C VAL A 111 -14.11 17.80 11.71
N ALA A 112 -13.17 17.56 12.61
CA ALA A 112 -13.43 17.43 14.05
C ALA A 112 -13.96 18.75 14.65
N ARG A 113 -14.88 18.65 15.62
CA ARG A 113 -15.51 19.80 16.29
C ARG A 113 -14.70 20.31 17.48
N SER A 114 -13.84 19.46 18.05
CA SER A 114 -13.00 19.80 19.22
C SER A 114 -11.59 19.22 19.08
N ILE A 115 -10.71 19.59 20.01
CA ILE A 115 -9.34 19.06 20.09
C ILE A 115 -9.33 17.61 20.60
N ASP A 116 -10.37 17.22 21.32
CA ASP A 116 -10.51 15.89 21.91
C ASP A 116 -11.40 14.97 21.05
N GLU A 117 -11.52 15.30 19.76
CA GLU A 117 -12.31 14.55 18.80
C GLU A 117 -11.51 14.20 17.57
N ILE A 118 -11.67 12.96 17.11
CA ILE A 118 -11.25 12.44 15.81
C ILE A 118 -12.51 12.06 15.03
N VAL A 119 -12.60 12.46 13.77
CA VAL A 119 -13.70 12.05 12.90
C VAL A 119 -13.24 10.99 11.91
N VAL A 120 -14.13 10.02 11.63
CA VAL A 120 -13.91 8.97 10.64
C VAL A 120 -15.09 8.95 9.69
N ASN A 121 -14.84 9.23 8.40
CA ASN A 121 -15.88 9.21 7.37
C ASN A 121 -16.07 7.77 6.84
N ALA A 122 -16.56 6.90 7.70
CA ALA A 122 -16.86 5.50 7.38
C ALA A 122 -17.87 4.94 8.39
N GLY A 123 -19.07 5.51 8.44
CA GLY A 123 -20.10 5.16 9.42
C GLY A 123 -20.40 3.67 9.51
N TYR A 124 -20.32 2.93 8.39
CA TYR A 124 -20.50 1.48 8.34
C TYR A 124 -19.48 0.68 9.17
N VAL A 125 -18.39 1.32 9.61
CA VAL A 125 -17.34 0.68 10.43
C VAL A 125 -17.74 0.62 11.89
N PHE A 126 -18.51 1.61 12.35
CA PHE A 126 -18.90 1.75 13.74
C PHE A 126 -19.55 0.48 14.31
N GLU A 127 -20.46 -0.12 13.57
CA GLU A 127 -21.19 -1.34 13.98
C GLU A 127 -20.28 -2.56 14.24
N ASN A 128 -19.03 -2.50 13.74
CA ASN A 128 -18.07 -3.59 13.90
C ASN A 128 -17.09 -3.36 15.05
N ILE A 129 -17.22 -2.24 15.79
CA ILE A 129 -16.28 -1.88 16.86
C ILE A 129 -16.99 -2.04 18.20
N GLU A 130 -16.33 -2.71 19.12
CA GLU A 130 -16.84 -3.03 20.44
C GLU A 130 -15.90 -2.50 21.53
N LYS A 131 -16.40 -2.47 22.76
CA LYS A 131 -15.59 -2.20 23.94
C LYS A 131 -14.39 -3.16 24.01
N GLU A 132 -13.23 -2.65 24.41
CA GLU A 132 -11.93 -3.34 24.51
C GLU A 132 -11.22 -3.55 23.16
N ASP A 133 -11.83 -3.16 22.03
CA ASP A 133 -11.12 -3.13 20.77
C ASP A 133 -9.97 -2.12 20.80
N ILE A 134 -8.95 -2.42 20.00
CA ILE A 134 -7.79 -1.55 19.86
C ILE A 134 -7.80 -0.92 18.47
N ILE A 135 -7.77 0.40 18.45
CA ILE A 135 -7.66 1.20 17.24
C ILE A 135 -6.22 1.64 17.05
N LEU A 136 -5.71 1.46 15.84
CA LEU A 136 -4.41 1.96 15.40
C LEU A 136 -4.60 3.15 14.45
N ILE A 137 -3.84 4.21 14.67
CA ILE A 137 -3.81 5.38 13.79
C ILE A 137 -2.36 5.70 13.43
N ASP A 138 -2.15 6.24 12.22
CA ASP A 138 -0.83 6.62 11.70
C ASP A 138 0.14 5.42 11.68
N ASP A 139 -0.28 4.35 11.02
CA ASP A 139 0.49 3.11 10.88
C ASP A 139 0.97 2.54 12.23
N GLY A 140 0.09 2.63 13.23
CA GLY A 140 0.30 2.07 14.58
C GLY A 140 1.10 2.95 15.52
N LEU A 141 1.51 4.15 15.13
CA LEU A 141 2.20 5.10 16.01
C LEU A 141 1.30 5.58 17.15
N ILE A 142 -0.01 5.64 16.93
CA ILE A 142 -1.01 5.99 17.93
C ILE A 142 -1.91 4.79 18.15
N LYS A 143 -2.13 4.45 19.42
CA LYS A 143 -2.94 3.32 19.84
C LYS A 143 -4.00 3.77 20.84
N LEU A 144 -5.24 3.47 20.52
CA LEU A 144 -6.39 3.80 21.32
C LEU A 144 -7.09 2.53 21.80
N LEU A 145 -7.53 2.49 23.05
CA LEU A 145 -8.39 1.44 23.61
C LEU A 145 -9.82 1.96 23.68
N VAL A 146 -10.76 1.25 23.11
CA VAL A 146 -12.20 1.59 23.20
C VAL A 146 -12.72 1.28 24.59
N ASN A 147 -13.18 2.29 25.32
CA ASN A 147 -13.75 2.14 26.64
C ASN A 147 -15.28 1.94 26.59
N GLU A 148 -15.94 2.75 25.73
CA GLU A 148 -17.39 2.79 25.62
C GLU A 148 -17.79 3.12 24.17
N THR A 149 -18.97 2.61 23.76
CA THR A 149 -19.63 2.91 22.49
C THR A 149 -20.91 3.68 22.74
N ASP A 150 -21.17 4.72 21.97
CA ASP A 150 -22.41 5.50 21.95
C ASP A 150 -23.08 5.30 20.58
N ASP A 151 -24.04 4.40 20.53
CA ASP A 151 -24.73 4.01 19.29
C ASP A 151 -25.59 5.15 18.73
N GLU A 152 -26.16 6.01 19.60
CA GLU A 152 -27.01 7.11 19.19
C GLU A 152 -26.21 8.18 18.44
N ASN A 153 -25.01 8.50 18.92
CA ASN A 153 -24.13 9.52 18.35
C ASN A 153 -23.03 8.93 17.45
N GLN A 154 -23.00 7.61 17.28
CA GLN A 154 -21.94 6.89 16.57
C GLN A 154 -20.53 7.32 17.00
N THR A 155 -20.30 7.33 18.32
CA THR A 155 -19.07 7.83 18.93
C THR A 155 -18.46 6.76 19.85
N LEU A 156 -17.15 6.64 19.82
CA LEU A 156 -16.38 5.81 20.73
C LEU A 156 -15.63 6.73 21.70
N ALA A 157 -15.72 6.45 23.00
CA ALA A 157 -14.82 7.04 24.00
C ALA A 157 -13.60 6.13 24.14
N CYS A 158 -12.41 6.64 23.86
CA CYS A 158 -11.19 5.87 23.82
C CYS A 158 -10.12 6.43 24.76
N THR A 159 -9.35 5.52 25.41
CA THR A 159 -8.13 5.88 26.13
C THR A 159 -6.93 5.79 25.20
N VAL A 160 -6.09 6.81 25.17
CA VAL A 160 -4.82 6.82 24.45
C VAL A 160 -3.83 5.92 25.17
N GLN A 161 -3.56 4.73 24.64
CA GLN A 161 -2.54 3.80 25.18
C GLN A 161 -1.12 4.21 24.74
N GLU A 162 -0.96 4.59 23.47
CA GLU A 162 0.26 5.13 22.91
C GLU A 162 -0.08 6.42 22.18
N GLY A 163 0.49 7.53 22.63
CA GLY A 163 0.23 8.87 22.13
C GLY A 163 1.34 9.40 21.26
N GLY A 164 1.13 10.59 20.73
CA GLY A 164 2.08 11.28 19.88
C GLY A 164 1.44 12.40 19.07
N LEU A 165 2.20 12.98 18.16
CA LEU A 165 1.72 14.06 17.28
C LEU A 165 0.88 13.47 16.15
N LEU A 166 -0.44 13.63 16.23
CA LEU A 166 -1.38 13.20 15.19
C LEU A 166 -1.61 14.32 14.18
N SER A 167 -1.43 14.02 12.90
CA SER A 167 -1.80 14.87 11.79
C SER A 167 -3.08 14.34 11.09
N ARG A 168 -3.72 15.18 10.28
CA ARG A 168 -4.96 14.84 9.56
C ARG A 168 -4.76 13.72 8.54
N ARG A 169 -5.85 13.02 8.20
CA ARG A 169 -5.95 12.04 7.09
C ARG A 169 -5.06 10.81 7.25
N LYS A 170 -4.65 10.51 8.49
CA LYS A 170 -3.89 9.30 8.80
C LYS A 170 -4.75 8.05 8.71
N GLY A 171 -4.12 6.92 8.43
CA GLY A 171 -4.78 5.62 8.39
C GLY A 171 -5.45 5.29 9.72
N PHE A 172 -6.59 4.60 9.65
CA PHE A 172 -7.39 4.15 10.78
C PHE A 172 -7.64 2.65 10.61
N GLU A 173 -7.29 1.87 11.58
CA GLU A 173 -7.39 0.41 11.59
C GLU A 173 -7.87 -0.08 12.95
N VAL A 174 -8.54 -1.23 12.97
CA VAL A 174 -8.94 -1.92 14.22
C VAL A 174 -8.26 -3.29 14.21
N ILE A 175 -7.55 -3.62 15.29
CA ILE A 175 -6.83 -4.90 15.39
C ILE A 175 -7.84 -6.05 15.34
N ASP A 176 -7.46 -7.13 14.64
CA ASP A 176 -8.23 -8.37 14.47
C ASP A 176 -9.61 -8.22 13.79
N LYS A 177 -9.95 -7.03 13.30
CA LYS A 177 -11.22 -6.76 12.60
C LYS A 177 -11.02 -6.27 11.18
N VAL A 178 -11.75 -6.88 10.24
CA VAL A 178 -11.81 -6.42 8.85
C VAL A 178 -12.89 -5.34 8.74
N ILE A 179 -12.50 -4.10 8.95
CA ILE A 179 -13.41 -2.96 8.93
C ILE A 179 -13.60 -2.31 7.54
N THR A 180 -12.81 -2.70 6.56
CA THR A 180 -12.96 -2.21 5.18
C THR A 180 -14.00 -3.01 4.44
N LYS A 181 -14.76 -2.35 3.56
CA LYS A 181 -15.59 -3.07 2.58
C LYS A 181 -14.67 -3.97 1.77
N SER A 182 -15.02 -5.25 1.63
CA SER A 182 -14.31 -6.16 0.74
C SER A 182 -14.55 -5.73 -0.71
N GLY A 183 -13.55 -5.95 -1.56
CA GLY A 183 -13.65 -5.68 -2.97
C GLY A 183 -13.07 -4.35 -3.41
N LEU A 184 -13.09 -4.16 -4.73
CA LEU A 184 -12.54 -2.99 -5.40
C LEU A 184 -13.52 -1.80 -5.27
N GLY A 185 -13.06 -0.70 -4.66
CA GLY A 185 -13.86 0.51 -4.53
C GLY A 185 -14.19 1.14 -5.89
N GLU A 186 -15.20 2.01 -5.94
CA GLU A 186 -15.58 2.71 -7.18
C GLU A 186 -14.43 3.56 -7.72
N GLU A 187 -13.67 4.22 -6.85
CA GLU A 187 -12.50 5.02 -7.23
C GLU A 187 -11.42 4.14 -7.88
N ASP A 188 -11.10 2.98 -7.28
CA ASP A 188 -10.12 2.05 -7.83
C ASP A 188 -10.60 1.46 -9.18
N GLN A 189 -11.90 1.20 -9.35
CA GLN A 189 -12.46 0.76 -10.63
C GLN A 189 -12.33 1.84 -11.71
N GLU A 190 -12.57 3.10 -11.36
CA GLU A 190 -12.37 4.22 -12.26
C GLU A 190 -10.89 4.39 -12.62
N ASP A 191 -9.99 4.25 -11.63
CA ASP A 191 -8.55 4.30 -11.83
C ASP A 191 -8.08 3.18 -12.77
N LEU A 192 -8.59 1.95 -12.64
CA LEU A 192 -8.30 0.86 -13.59
C LEU A 192 -8.69 1.22 -15.04
N ARG A 193 -9.85 1.86 -15.24
CA ARG A 193 -10.27 2.29 -16.59
C ARG A 193 -9.34 3.36 -17.16
N LYS A 194 -8.88 4.31 -16.33
CA LYS A 194 -7.91 5.34 -16.74
C LYS A 194 -6.56 4.73 -17.10
N LEU A 195 -6.08 3.78 -16.29
CA LEU A 195 -4.80 3.10 -16.49
C LEU A 195 -4.77 2.26 -17.77
N ALA A 196 -5.88 1.63 -18.12
CA ALA A 196 -6.00 0.85 -19.37
C ALA A 196 -5.66 1.66 -20.61
N ALA A 197 -6.01 2.96 -20.64
CA ALA A 197 -5.70 3.86 -21.75
C ALA A 197 -4.22 4.30 -21.80
N LEU A 198 -3.44 3.99 -20.77
CA LEU A 198 -2.05 4.43 -20.62
C LEU A 198 -1.01 3.33 -20.86
N ASN A 199 -1.44 2.12 -21.29
CA ASN A 199 -0.55 0.97 -21.53
C ASN A 199 0.36 0.68 -20.33
N VAL A 200 -0.23 0.54 -19.15
CA VAL A 200 0.43 0.09 -17.93
C VAL A 200 0.54 -1.44 -17.94
N ASP A 201 1.65 -1.99 -17.45
CA ASP A 201 1.92 -3.43 -17.49
C ASP A 201 1.25 -4.18 -16.33
N TRP A 202 1.28 -3.58 -15.13
CA TRP A 202 0.86 -4.21 -13.89
C TRP A 202 0.04 -3.26 -13.03
N VAL A 203 -0.95 -3.81 -12.35
CA VAL A 203 -1.68 -3.12 -11.29
C VAL A 203 -1.59 -3.93 -10.00
N ALA A 204 -1.32 -3.26 -8.87
CA ALA A 204 -1.35 -3.84 -7.55
C ALA A 204 -2.64 -3.42 -6.82
N LEU A 205 -3.37 -4.41 -6.32
CA LEU A 205 -4.61 -4.21 -5.56
C LEU A 205 -4.29 -4.17 -4.08
N SER A 206 -4.62 -3.09 -3.40
CA SER A 206 -4.46 -2.93 -1.96
C SER A 206 -5.56 -3.65 -1.18
N PHE A 207 -5.23 -4.15 0.00
CA PHE A 207 -6.15 -4.76 0.96
C PHE A 207 -6.97 -5.95 0.42
N VAL A 208 -6.36 -6.78 -0.42
CA VAL A 208 -7.00 -8.02 -0.91
C VAL A 208 -7.21 -8.98 0.24
N ASN A 209 -8.46 -9.42 0.44
CA ASN A 209 -8.83 -10.38 1.48
C ASN A 209 -9.23 -11.74 0.92
N GLN A 210 -9.73 -11.78 -0.32
CA GLN A 210 -10.26 -12.98 -0.95
C GLN A 210 -10.12 -12.94 -2.48
N ALA A 211 -10.28 -14.09 -3.13
CA ALA A 211 -10.15 -14.21 -4.59
C ALA A 211 -11.16 -13.35 -5.37
N SER A 212 -12.35 -13.11 -4.82
CA SER A 212 -13.36 -12.26 -5.46
C SER A 212 -12.89 -10.82 -5.65
N ASP A 213 -12.03 -10.31 -4.76
CA ASP A 213 -11.49 -8.95 -4.88
C ASP A 213 -10.61 -8.83 -6.13
N VAL A 214 -9.82 -9.87 -6.41
CA VAL A 214 -9.02 -9.97 -7.64
C VAL A 214 -9.91 -10.15 -8.87
N ASN A 215 -10.95 -10.98 -8.76
CA ASN A 215 -11.87 -11.24 -9.88
C ASN A 215 -12.63 -9.98 -10.29
N GLN A 216 -13.05 -9.12 -9.35
CA GLN A 216 -13.66 -7.83 -9.66
C GLN A 216 -12.74 -6.93 -10.50
N ALA A 217 -11.45 -6.86 -10.17
CA ALA A 217 -10.50 -6.11 -10.99
C ALA A 217 -10.38 -6.70 -12.41
N ARG A 218 -10.36 -8.04 -12.52
CA ARG A 218 -10.34 -8.72 -13.83
C ARG A 218 -11.60 -8.48 -14.64
N GLU A 219 -12.77 -8.44 -14.00
CA GLU A 219 -14.04 -8.11 -14.66
C GLU A 219 -14.01 -6.69 -15.23
N VAL A 220 -13.53 -5.71 -14.47
CA VAL A 220 -13.34 -4.34 -14.96
C VAL A 220 -12.39 -4.32 -16.15
N LEU A 221 -11.21 -4.95 -16.05
CA LEU A 221 -10.23 -5.00 -17.14
C LEU A 221 -10.77 -5.71 -18.38
N SER A 222 -11.49 -6.81 -18.22
CA SER A 222 -12.10 -7.55 -19.33
C SER A 222 -13.20 -6.73 -20.02
N SER A 223 -13.96 -5.94 -19.26
CA SER A 223 -15.02 -5.08 -19.83
C SER A 223 -14.50 -3.98 -20.76
N ILE A 224 -13.20 -3.69 -20.70
CA ILE A 224 -12.51 -2.67 -21.51
C ILE A 224 -11.41 -3.28 -22.39
N ASP A 225 -11.48 -4.59 -22.62
CA ASP A 225 -10.52 -5.36 -23.45
C ASP A 225 -9.05 -5.09 -23.10
N ASN A 226 -8.73 -5.04 -21.79
CA ASN A 226 -7.39 -4.78 -21.30
C ASN A 226 -6.83 -6.02 -20.59
N GLN A 227 -5.56 -6.34 -20.87
CA GLN A 227 -4.84 -7.51 -20.31
C GLN A 227 -3.79 -7.12 -19.27
N MET A 228 -3.94 -6.00 -18.59
CA MET A 228 -3.06 -5.60 -17.49
C MET A 228 -3.00 -6.71 -16.44
N ARG A 229 -1.79 -7.03 -15.99
CA ARG A 229 -1.59 -8.09 -15.00
C ARG A 229 -1.88 -7.58 -13.60
N VAL A 230 -2.43 -8.46 -12.76
CA VAL A 230 -2.91 -8.11 -11.42
C VAL A 230 -2.04 -8.73 -10.35
N ILE A 231 -1.46 -7.89 -9.49
CA ILE A 231 -0.76 -8.25 -8.27
C ILE A 231 -1.71 -8.08 -7.08
N ALA A 232 -1.90 -9.12 -6.29
CA ALA A 232 -2.63 -9.04 -5.02
C ALA A 232 -1.67 -8.67 -3.88
N LYS A 233 -1.94 -7.59 -3.16
CA LYS A 233 -1.16 -7.20 -1.98
C LYS A 233 -1.72 -7.91 -0.75
N ILE A 234 -0.85 -8.67 -0.08
CA ILE A 234 -1.16 -9.33 1.19
C ILE A 234 -0.71 -8.41 2.31
N GLU A 235 -1.67 -7.76 2.91
CA GLU A 235 -1.52 -6.70 3.91
C GLU A 235 -2.19 -7.05 5.23
N ARG A 236 -3.00 -8.14 5.26
CA ARG A 236 -3.83 -8.52 6.39
C ARG A 236 -3.75 -10.01 6.70
N LEU A 237 -3.92 -10.34 7.98
CA LEU A 237 -3.99 -11.74 8.44
C LEU A 237 -5.21 -12.48 7.86
N SER A 238 -6.33 -11.78 7.63
CA SER A 238 -7.52 -12.35 7.01
C SER A 238 -7.25 -12.92 5.61
N ALA A 239 -6.38 -12.27 4.82
CA ALA A 239 -5.98 -12.74 3.49
C ALA A 239 -5.26 -14.09 3.53
N LEU A 240 -4.55 -14.41 4.62
CA LEU A 240 -3.81 -15.67 4.75
C LEU A 240 -4.75 -16.88 4.76
N LYS A 241 -5.97 -16.74 5.29
CA LYS A 241 -6.98 -17.80 5.29
C LYS A 241 -7.45 -18.15 3.88
N GLN A 242 -7.31 -17.22 2.94
CA GLN A 242 -7.72 -17.34 1.54
C GLN A 242 -6.53 -17.33 0.57
N LEU A 243 -5.29 -17.41 1.08
CA LEU A 243 -4.07 -17.16 0.32
C LEU A 243 -3.96 -18.02 -0.95
N TYR A 244 -4.30 -19.32 -0.85
CA TYR A 244 -4.31 -20.22 -2.01
C TYR A 244 -5.22 -19.71 -3.14
N TRP A 245 -6.43 -19.27 -2.82
CA TRP A 245 -7.39 -18.79 -3.81
C TRP A 245 -7.00 -17.42 -4.38
N ILE A 246 -6.43 -16.54 -3.55
CA ILE A 246 -5.89 -15.25 -3.98
C ILE A 246 -4.74 -15.46 -4.97
N ILE A 247 -3.78 -16.36 -4.65
CA ILE A 247 -2.67 -16.70 -5.55
C ILE A 247 -3.19 -17.24 -6.88
N LYS A 248 -4.19 -18.11 -6.85
CA LYS A 248 -4.77 -18.69 -8.05
C LYS A 248 -5.45 -17.64 -8.95
N ALA A 249 -6.14 -16.67 -8.36
CA ALA A 249 -6.85 -15.61 -9.07
C ALA A 249 -5.91 -14.54 -9.64
N SER A 250 -4.79 -14.24 -8.98
CA SER A 250 -3.85 -13.18 -9.35
C SER A 250 -2.77 -13.66 -10.35
N ASP A 251 -2.01 -12.71 -10.92
CA ASP A 251 -0.81 -12.99 -11.72
C ASP A 251 0.45 -12.99 -10.85
N GLY A 252 0.36 -12.40 -9.68
CA GLY A 252 1.39 -12.40 -8.66
C GLY A 252 0.88 -11.86 -7.34
N VAL A 253 1.74 -11.94 -6.33
CA VAL A 253 1.46 -11.50 -4.96
C VAL A 253 2.54 -10.57 -4.48
N MET A 254 2.16 -9.54 -3.74
CA MET A 254 3.07 -8.64 -3.04
C MET A 254 2.93 -8.83 -1.53
N VAL A 255 4.02 -9.17 -0.87
CA VAL A 255 4.10 -9.17 0.60
C VAL A 255 4.31 -7.73 1.04
N ALA A 256 3.25 -7.05 1.46
CA ALA A 256 3.29 -5.66 1.92
C ALA A 256 3.54 -5.64 3.43
N ARG A 257 4.82 -5.69 3.81
CA ARG A 257 5.26 -5.95 5.18
C ARG A 257 4.83 -4.88 6.18
N GLY A 258 4.69 -3.62 5.74
CA GLY A 258 4.30 -2.52 6.60
C GLY A 258 2.95 -2.77 7.27
N ASP A 259 1.89 -2.87 6.44
CA ASP A 259 0.52 -3.09 6.94
C ASP A 259 0.38 -4.50 7.57
N LEU A 260 1.00 -5.53 6.99
CA LEU A 260 0.94 -6.88 7.56
C LEU A 260 1.55 -6.97 8.96
N ALA A 261 2.64 -6.23 9.23
CA ALA A 261 3.27 -6.20 10.55
C ALA A 261 2.44 -5.48 11.62
N LEU A 262 1.55 -4.56 11.22
CA LEU A 262 0.65 -3.87 12.14
C LEU A 262 -0.36 -4.86 12.76
N GLU A 263 -0.87 -5.79 11.96
CA GLU A 263 -1.81 -6.80 12.44
C GLU A 263 -1.10 -7.97 13.14
N SER A 264 0.01 -8.47 12.59
CA SER A 264 0.67 -9.68 13.11
C SER A 264 1.65 -9.43 14.24
N GLY A 265 2.11 -8.19 14.36
CA GLY A 265 3.29 -7.87 15.15
C GLY A 265 4.60 -8.26 14.44
N PRO A 266 5.72 -7.60 14.78
CA PRO A 266 7.01 -7.79 14.10
C PRO A 266 7.60 -9.19 14.28
N GLY A 267 7.25 -9.90 15.36
CA GLY A 267 7.74 -11.26 15.63
C GLY A 267 7.24 -12.30 14.63
N GLU A 268 6.00 -12.21 14.22
CA GLU A 268 5.34 -13.16 13.31
C GLU A 268 5.65 -12.87 11.84
N LEU A 269 5.97 -11.63 11.50
CA LEU A 269 6.12 -11.16 10.12
C LEU A 269 7.05 -12.04 9.27
N THR A 270 8.18 -12.48 9.83
CA THR A 270 9.16 -13.31 9.10
C THR A 270 8.59 -14.67 8.71
N GLY A 271 7.82 -15.29 9.60
CA GLY A 271 7.13 -16.57 9.33
C GLY A 271 6.07 -16.42 8.26
N LEU A 272 5.27 -15.36 8.37
CA LEU A 272 4.21 -15.04 7.40
C LEU A 272 4.79 -14.74 6.01
N GLN A 273 5.83 -13.91 5.94
CA GLN A 273 6.54 -13.63 4.68
C GLN A 273 7.00 -14.92 4.01
N LYS A 274 7.66 -15.82 4.74
CA LYS A 274 8.12 -17.10 4.18
C LYS A 274 6.94 -17.96 3.70
N THR A 275 5.87 -18.01 4.44
CA THR A 275 4.67 -18.76 4.05
C THR A 275 4.08 -18.23 2.75
N ILE A 276 3.92 -16.91 2.64
CA ILE A 276 3.38 -16.26 1.42
C ILE A 276 4.31 -16.53 0.23
N ILE A 277 5.62 -16.33 0.39
CA ILE A 277 6.61 -16.58 -0.66
C ILE A 277 6.53 -18.03 -1.15
N ASN A 278 6.60 -18.99 -0.22
CA ASN A 278 6.62 -20.41 -0.56
C ASN A 278 5.35 -20.84 -1.31
N GLN A 279 4.18 -20.41 -0.86
CA GLN A 279 2.92 -20.75 -1.53
C GLN A 279 2.81 -20.08 -2.89
N THR A 280 3.27 -18.84 -3.03
CA THR A 280 3.24 -18.11 -4.30
C THR A 280 4.17 -18.74 -5.33
N VAL A 281 5.39 -19.10 -4.93
CA VAL A 281 6.37 -19.80 -5.77
C VAL A 281 5.84 -21.19 -6.18
N ALA A 282 5.26 -21.94 -5.23
CA ALA A 282 4.64 -23.24 -5.52
C ALA A 282 3.47 -23.10 -6.51
N GLY A 283 2.71 -21.99 -6.43
CA GLY A 283 1.66 -21.64 -7.38
C GLY A 283 2.17 -21.15 -8.74
N LYS A 284 3.48 -21.08 -8.95
CA LYS A 284 4.13 -20.55 -10.17
C LYS A 284 3.67 -19.13 -10.51
N LYS A 285 3.49 -18.30 -9.50
CA LYS A 285 3.11 -16.90 -9.60
C LYS A 285 4.26 -16.01 -9.16
N ILE A 286 4.27 -14.78 -9.68
CA ILE A 286 5.26 -13.77 -9.31
C ILE A 286 5.09 -13.38 -7.83
N VAL A 287 6.19 -13.29 -7.10
CA VAL A 287 6.20 -12.80 -5.73
C VAL A 287 7.12 -11.60 -5.55
N ILE A 288 6.59 -10.55 -4.96
CA ILE A 288 7.26 -9.28 -4.67
C ILE A 288 7.34 -9.12 -3.15
N THR A 289 8.51 -8.77 -2.64
CA THR A 289 8.64 -8.30 -1.24
C THR A 289 8.75 -6.79 -1.23
N ALA A 290 7.92 -6.15 -0.42
CA ALA A 290 7.74 -4.71 -0.42
C ALA A 290 7.75 -4.11 0.98
N THR A 291 7.97 -2.81 1.05
CA THR A 291 7.99 -1.95 2.23
C THR A 291 9.13 -2.24 3.20
N GLN A 292 9.60 -1.18 3.88
CA GLN A 292 10.68 -1.27 4.87
C GLN A 292 11.95 -1.98 4.36
N MET A 293 12.26 -1.83 3.07
CA MET A 293 13.49 -2.28 2.45
C MET A 293 14.48 -1.12 2.38
N MET A 294 15.68 -1.28 2.95
CA MET A 294 16.75 -0.28 2.93
C MET A 294 16.33 1.09 3.51
N GLU A 295 15.48 1.09 4.52
CA GLU A 295 14.81 2.27 5.08
C GLU A 295 15.79 3.33 5.60
N SER A 296 16.93 2.91 6.19
CA SER A 296 17.96 3.82 6.67
C SER A 296 18.57 4.67 5.55
N MET A 297 18.51 4.19 4.31
CA MET A 297 19.06 4.90 3.15
C MET A 297 18.23 6.12 2.70
N LYS A 298 17.10 6.40 3.34
CA LYS A 298 16.41 7.70 3.21
C LYS A 298 17.28 8.86 3.72
N THR A 299 18.11 8.60 4.71
CA THR A 299 18.98 9.60 5.35
C THR A 299 20.45 9.23 5.34
N SER A 300 20.77 7.94 5.24
CA SER A 300 22.14 7.42 5.20
C SER A 300 22.56 7.04 3.77
N ARG A 301 23.81 7.24 3.42
CA ARG A 301 24.37 6.81 2.13
C ARG A 301 24.72 5.33 2.09
N VAL A 302 24.76 4.68 3.26
CA VAL A 302 25.16 3.28 3.40
C VAL A 302 24.08 2.57 4.20
N PRO A 303 23.57 1.41 3.73
CA PRO A 303 22.59 0.64 4.47
C PRO A 303 23.20 0.00 5.72
N THR A 304 22.35 -0.35 6.67
CA THR A 304 22.76 -1.17 7.81
C THR A 304 23.04 -2.62 7.35
N ARG A 305 23.83 -3.36 8.14
CA ARG A 305 24.06 -4.79 7.88
C ARG A 305 22.76 -5.61 7.93
N ALA A 306 21.85 -5.24 8.83
CA ALA A 306 20.55 -5.88 8.96
C ALA A 306 19.71 -5.72 7.69
N GLU A 307 19.69 -4.53 7.08
CA GLU A 307 18.97 -4.28 5.81
C GLU A 307 19.57 -5.05 4.64
N VAL A 308 20.90 -5.11 4.55
CA VAL A 308 21.58 -5.92 3.53
C VAL A 308 21.21 -7.39 3.69
N PHE A 309 21.17 -7.88 4.93
CA PHE A 309 20.77 -9.26 5.22
C PHE A 309 19.29 -9.49 4.87
N ASP A 310 18.39 -8.55 5.17
CA ASP A 310 16.96 -8.63 4.85
C ASP A 310 16.73 -8.76 3.34
N VAL A 311 17.35 -7.86 2.55
CA VAL A 311 17.28 -7.92 1.07
C VAL A 311 17.84 -9.24 0.54
N SER A 312 18.99 -9.67 1.05
CA SER A 312 19.61 -10.92 0.63
C SER A 312 18.77 -12.14 0.98
N ASN A 313 18.17 -12.16 2.19
CA ASN A 313 17.28 -13.23 2.62
C ASN A 313 16.02 -13.30 1.76
N ALA A 314 15.41 -12.15 1.43
CA ALA A 314 14.28 -12.10 0.50
C ALA A 314 14.66 -12.70 -0.87
N ALA A 315 15.77 -12.26 -1.46
CA ALA A 315 16.24 -12.78 -2.75
C ALA A 315 16.53 -14.27 -2.71
N CYS A 316 17.20 -14.77 -1.65
CA CYS A 316 17.49 -16.19 -1.47
C CYS A 316 16.22 -17.03 -1.21
N SER A 317 15.16 -16.43 -0.70
CA SER A 317 13.86 -17.09 -0.52
C SER A 317 13.09 -17.29 -1.84
N GLY A 318 13.61 -16.79 -2.96
CA GLY A 318 13.05 -17.00 -4.29
C GLY A 318 12.05 -15.95 -4.73
N VAL A 319 12.12 -14.73 -4.19
CA VAL A 319 11.27 -13.63 -4.69
C VAL A 319 11.71 -13.19 -6.09
N ASP A 320 10.74 -12.87 -6.93
CA ASP A 320 10.98 -12.39 -8.29
C ASP A 320 11.40 -10.92 -8.31
N ALA A 321 10.90 -10.13 -7.35
CA ALA A 321 11.25 -8.72 -7.25
C ALA A 321 11.26 -8.21 -5.80
N ILE A 322 12.06 -7.17 -5.59
CA ILE A 322 12.15 -6.41 -4.35
C ILE A 322 11.77 -4.98 -4.66
N MET A 323 10.90 -4.40 -3.83
CA MET A 323 10.45 -3.00 -3.97
C MET A 323 11.15 -2.11 -2.95
N LEU A 324 11.79 -1.05 -3.47
CA LEU A 324 12.50 -0.01 -2.73
C LEU A 324 11.68 1.28 -2.70
#